data_90d15bf2fae6c682026a7226e2187926
#
_entry.id   90d15bf2fae6c682026a7226e2187926
#
_cell.length_a   1.000
_cell.length_b   1.000
_cell.length_c   1.000
_cell.angle_alpha   90.00
_cell.angle_beta   90.00
_cell.angle_gamma   90.00
#
_symmetry.space_group_name_H-M   'P 1'
#
loop_
_entity.id
_entity.type
_entity.pdbx_description
1 polymer ?
#
loop_
_entity_poly.entity_id
_entity_poly.type
_entity_poly.pdbx_seq_one_letter_code
_entity_poly.pdbx_strand_id
1 'polypeptide(L)'
;MASARLTGVPAALYKKCKAIANENPHRRRLDTPEPIRYRAPMAALGGPSLSWSNVADLIRLRNQTGSLLLLFPTLWALVLAGDGHPPLALTALFVAGVFVMRSAGVTINDLWDRDLDRRVQRTRERPLASGRMQPGAAVAVFLALIGLAAAMVFLLNPLTVALSPIALLLAVLYPLAKRVLPIPQAILGIAFGWGAIMAWSAVRDEIGWPAIGLLIATIFWAIGYDTVYSLQDLDDDRRIDVHSAALLFGTWTWVAVGSALSAMVAVLGLVGLATGLAWPFYVTLLLTGGLFAWQARRIQHPVAATQAFALFKQHVWAGALILLGIWSGALLR
;
A
#
# COMPACT_ATOMS: atom_id res chain seq x y z
N MET A 1 -9.82 24.18 26.96
CA MET A 1 -9.52 22.94 27.76
C MET A 1 -10.58 21.87 27.53
N ALA A 2 -10.75 21.35 26.34
CA ALA A 2 -11.74 20.28 26.08
C ALA A 2 -11.40 19.58 24.74
N SER A 3 -10.28 18.81 24.66
CA SER A 3 -10.09 17.87 23.53
C SER A 3 -9.06 16.74 23.79
N ALA A 4 -8.77 16.42 25.07
CA ALA A 4 -7.71 15.45 25.42
C ALA A 4 -8.25 14.14 26.03
N ARG A 5 -9.48 13.68 25.69
CA ARG A 5 -10.07 12.49 26.33
C ARG A 5 -10.46 11.33 25.41
N LEU A 6 -9.92 11.22 24.22
CA LEU A 6 -10.29 10.10 23.32
C LEU A 6 -9.09 9.30 22.76
N THR A 7 -7.88 9.46 23.27
CA THR A 7 -6.76 8.61 22.85
C THR A 7 -6.12 7.97 24.07
N GLY A 8 -6.20 6.66 24.21
CA GLY A 8 -5.62 5.85 25.30
C GLY A 8 -4.07 5.86 25.34
N VAL A 9 -3.42 6.90 24.86
CA VAL A 9 -1.97 7.10 24.93
C VAL A 9 -1.66 7.81 26.25
N PRO A 10 -0.75 7.27 27.11
CA PRO A 10 -0.36 7.92 28.36
C PRO A 10 0.14 9.34 28.10
N ALA A 11 -0.41 10.33 28.80
CA ALA A 11 -0.06 11.75 28.66
C ALA A 11 1.47 12.03 28.78
N ALA A 12 2.20 11.16 29.49
CA ALA A 12 3.64 11.20 29.64
C ALA A 12 4.37 10.90 28.30
N LEU A 13 3.85 9.96 27.50
CA LEU A 13 4.42 9.63 26.20
C LEU A 13 4.19 10.75 25.18
N TYR A 14 2.99 11.34 25.20
CA TYR A 14 2.65 12.50 24.37
C TYR A 14 3.52 13.74 24.71
N LYS A 15 3.74 14.02 25.99
CA LYS A 15 4.62 15.11 26.42
C LYS A 15 6.08 14.88 26.02
N LYS A 16 6.58 13.64 26.09
CA LYS A 16 7.95 13.29 25.73
C LYS A 16 8.18 13.42 24.21
N CYS A 17 7.20 13.00 23.40
CA CYS A 17 7.25 13.18 21.93
C CYS A 17 7.18 14.67 21.54
N LYS A 18 6.39 15.47 22.24
CA LYS A 18 6.28 16.91 21.98
C LYS A 18 7.55 17.69 22.41
N ALA A 19 8.23 17.25 23.46
CA ALA A 19 9.49 17.83 23.91
C ALA A 19 10.62 17.58 22.89
N ILE A 20 10.72 16.35 22.35
CA ILE A 20 11.71 15.98 21.32
C ILE A 20 11.47 16.74 20.02
N ALA A 21 10.22 17.02 19.66
CA ALA A 21 9.87 17.80 18.47
C ALA A 21 10.21 19.30 18.60
N ASN A 22 10.35 19.82 19.82
CA ASN A 22 10.65 21.24 20.07
C ASN A 22 12.15 21.59 20.17
N GLU A 23 13.04 20.60 20.21
CA GLU A 23 14.49 20.83 20.33
C GLU A 23 15.21 21.10 18.99
N ASN A 24 14.50 21.45 17.93
CA ASN A 24 15.12 21.72 16.63
C ASN A 24 15.49 23.21 16.50
N PRO A 25 16.81 23.58 16.46
CA PRO A 25 17.27 24.98 16.51
C PRO A 25 17.04 25.79 15.23
N HIS A 26 16.37 25.26 14.23
CA HIS A 26 16.08 25.93 12.96
C HIS A 26 14.67 26.54 12.83
N ARG A 27 14.00 26.92 13.92
CA ARG A 27 12.83 27.79 13.85
C ARG A 27 13.22 29.21 13.45
N ARG A 28 13.49 29.47 12.17
CA ARG A 28 13.32 30.81 11.61
C ARG A 28 11.82 31.13 11.60
N ARG A 29 11.50 32.33 12.12
CA ARG A 29 10.15 32.90 12.03
C ARG A 29 9.69 32.83 10.57
N LEU A 30 8.75 31.99 10.28
CA LEU A 30 8.01 32.04 9.02
C LEU A 30 6.91 33.07 9.23
N ASP A 31 6.95 34.13 8.45
CA ASP A 31 5.86 35.08 8.31
C ASP A 31 4.60 34.29 8.01
N THR A 32 3.51 34.67 8.69
CA THR A 32 2.19 34.04 8.49
C THR A 32 1.84 34.19 7.01
N PRO A 33 1.70 33.10 6.24
CA PRO A 33 1.29 33.24 4.86
C PRO A 33 -0.14 33.77 4.83
N GLU A 34 -0.38 34.82 4.02
CA GLU A 34 -1.72 35.27 3.71
C GLU A 34 -2.60 34.08 3.30
N PRO A 35 -3.88 34.05 3.69
CA PRO A 35 -4.78 33.01 3.28
C PRO A 35 -4.86 33.00 1.75
N ILE A 36 -4.32 31.95 1.13
CA ILE A 36 -4.43 31.73 -0.31
C ILE A 36 -5.92 31.74 -0.64
N ARG A 37 -6.43 32.86 -1.17
CA ARG A 37 -7.77 32.91 -1.75
C ARG A 37 -7.78 32.01 -2.97
N TYR A 38 -8.20 30.76 -2.76
CA TYR A 38 -8.41 29.79 -3.83
C TYR A 38 -9.51 30.31 -4.75
N ARG A 39 -9.14 30.99 -5.84
CA ARG A 39 -10.03 31.16 -6.98
C ARG A 39 -10.14 29.79 -7.64
N ALA A 40 -11.25 29.10 -7.38
CA ALA A 40 -11.58 27.90 -8.14
C ALA A 40 -11.40 28.22 -9.64
N PRO A 41 -10.65 27.44 -10.41
CA PRO A 41 -10.63 27.61 -11.85
C PRO A 41 -12.08 27.53 -12.32
N MET A 42 -12.53 28.52 -13.09
CA MET A 42 -13.86 28.50 -13.72
C MET A 42 -14.00 27.15 -14.41
N ALA A 43 -14.93 26.36 -13.90
CA ALA A 43 -15.26 25.06 -14.48
C ALA A 43 -15.49 25.30 -15.98
N ALA A 44 -14.68 24.65 -16.81
CA ALA A 44 -15.00 24.48 -18.21
C ALA A 44 -16.45 24.00 -18.28
N LEU A 45 -17.27 24.60 -19.13
CA LEU A 45 -18.73 24.42 -19.28
C LEU A 45 -19.14 23.01 -19.75
N GLY A 46 -18.57 21.96 -19.14
CA GLY A 46 -19.02 20.59 -19.25
C GLY A 46 -19.33 20.11 -17.85
N GLY A 47 -20.59 19.83 -17.54
CA GLY A 47 -21.04 19.30 -16.25
C GLY A 47 -20.21 18.06 -15.86
N PRO A 48 -20.18 17.70 -14.55
CA PRO A 48 -19.39 16.58 -14.05
C PRO A 48 -19.81 15.29 -14.76
N SER A 49 -18.98 14.85 -15.70
CA SER A 49 -19.32 13.77 -16.62
C SER A 49 -18.63 12.46 -16.22
N LEU A 50 -19.37 11.36 -16.35
CA LEU A 50 -18.83 10.01 -16.35
C LEU A 50 -18.04 9.76 -17.67
N SER A 51 -16.98 10.56 -17.90
CA SER A 51 -16.11 10.39 -19.05
C SER A 51 -15.13 9.24 -18.81
N TRP A 52 -14.78 8.52 -19.85
CA TRP A 52 -13.74 7.46 -19.78
C TRP A 52 -12.43 7.98 -19.18
N SER A 53 -12.01 9.20 -19.52
CA SER A 53 -10.79 9.81 -18.96
C SER A 53 -10.86 9.95 -17.45
N ASN A 54 -12.01 10.43 -16.90
CA ASN A 54 -12.19 10.55 -15.46
C ASN A 54 -12.22 9.19 -14.76
N VAL A 55 -12.83 8.17 -15.37
CA VAL A 55 -12.84 6.81 -14.84
C VAL A 55 -11.43 6.23 -14.87
N ALA A 56 -10.70 6.36 -15.96
CA ALA A 56 -9.31 5.88 -16.09
C ALA A 56 -8.37 6.55 -15.06
N ASP A 57 -8.55 7.85 -14.79
CA ASP A 57 -7.81 8.57 -13.76
C ASP A 57 -8.21 8.09 -12.35
N LEU A 58 -9.52 7.87 -12.09
CA LEU A 58 -10.03 7.39 -10.81
C LEU A 58 -9.45 6.02 -10.44
N ILE A 59 -9.49 5.07 -11.37
CA ILE A 59 -8.98 3.70 -11.17
C ILE A 59 -7.45 3.59 -11.33
N ARG A 60 -6.74 4.71 -11.53
CA ARG A 60 -5.27 4.75 -11.72
C ARG A 60 -4.78 3.93 -12.90
N LEU A 61 -5.53 3.87 -14.00
CA LEU A 61 -5.20 3.03 -15.16
C LEU A 61 -3.80 3.33 -15.72
N ARG A 62 -3.34 4.60 -15.65
CA ARG A 62 -2.02 5.04 -16.14
C ARG A 62 -0.86 4.79 -15.18
N ASN A 63 -1.15 4.43 -13.91
CA ASN A 63 -0.11 4.18 -12.90
C ASN A 63 -0.41 2.88 -12.14
N GLN A 64 0.19 1.81 -12.59
CA GLN A 64 -0.04 0.46 -12.10
C GLN A 64 0.96 0.02 -11.02
N THR A 65 1.85 0.91 -10.53
CA THR A 65 2.82 0.56 -9.49
C THR A 65 2.16 -0.10 -8.28
N GLY A 66 1.07 0.49 -7.77
CA GLY A 66 0.35 -0.08 -6.63
C GLY A 66 -0.37 -1.40 -6.95
N SER A 67 -0.83 -1.59 -8.20
CA SER A 67 -1.42 -2.86 -8.64
C SER A 67 -0.38 -3.97 -8.69
N LEU A 68 0.83 -3.67 -9.16
CA LEU A 68 1.93 -4.63 -9.19
C LEU A 68 2.38 -5.01 -7.78
N LEU A 69 2.45 -4.05 -6.84
CA LEU A 69 2.79 -4.33 -5.45
C LEU A 69 1.74 -5.22 -4.76
N LEU A 70 0.45 -5.05 -5.10
CA LEU A 70 -0.63 -5.91 -4.64
C LEU A 70 -0.57 -7.30 -5.30
N LEU A 71 -0.14 -7.37 -6.56
CA LEU A 71 -0.10 -8.59 -7.36
C LEU A 71 1.00 -9.56 -6.87
N PHE A 72 2.18 -9.06 -6.49
CA PHE A 72 3.30 -9.92 -6.16
C PHE A 72 3.04 -10.91 -5.03
N PRO A 73 2.51 -10.54 -3.85
CA PRO A 73 2.21 -11.51 -2.80
C PRO A 73 1.25 -12.60 -3.25
N THR A 74 0.27 -12.25 -4.10
CA THR A 74 -0.67 -13.18 -4.70
C THR A 74 0.04 -14.18 -5.63
N LEU A 75 0.93 -13.69 -6.50
CA LEU A 75 1.71 -14.54 -7.40
C LEU A 75 2.72 -15.42 -6.64
N TRP A 76 3.37 -14.89 -5.59
CA TRP A 76 4.25 -15.68 -4.73
C TRP A 76 3.51 -16.88 -4.15
N ALA A 77 2.29 -16.65 -3.66
CA ALA A 77 1.46 -17.72 -3.10
C ALA A 77 1.00 -18.72 -4.16
N LEU A 78 0.56 -18.26 -5.35
CA LEU A 78 0.15 -19.15 -6.44
C LEU A 78 1.29 -20.07 -6.89
N VAL A 79 2.49 -19.51 -7.06
CA VAL A 79 3.67 -20.28 -7.50
C VAL A 79 4.10 -21.25 -6.42
N LEU A 80 4.15 -20.81 -5.15
CA LEU A 80 4.57 -21.65 -4.04
C LEU A 80 3.55 -22.78 -3.77
N ALA A 81 2.26 -22.46 -3.76
CA ALA A 81 1.17 -23.42 -3.58
C ALA A 81 1.08 -24.44 -4.74
N GLY A 82 1.42 -24.01 -5.95
CA GLY A 82 1.46 -24.85 -7.16
C GLY A 82 2.79 -25.58 -7.38
N ASP A 83 3.71 -25.58 -6.39
CA ASP A 83 5.03 -26.25 -6.49
C ASP A 83 5.81 -25.84 -7.76
N GLY A 84 5.79 -24.55 -8.10
CA GLY A 84 6.42 -24.00 -9.31
C GLY A 84 5.57 -24.10 -10.58
N HIS A 85 4.42 -24.75 -10.52
CA HIS A 85 3.48 -24.93 -11.64
C HIS A 85 2.09 -24.37 -11.30
N PRO A 86 1.95 -23.03 -11.15
CA PRO A 86 0.67 -22.45 -10.77
C PRO A 86 -0.39 -22.73 -11.85
N PRO A 87 -1.63 -23.10 -11.47
CA PRO A 87 -2.73 -23.33 -12.42
C PRO A 87 -3.01 -22.06 -13.24
N LEU A 88 -2.84 -22.12 -14.57
CA LEU A 88 -2.93 -20.94 -15.44
C LEU A 88 -4.27 -20.23 -15.35
N ALA A 89 -5.37 -20.97 -15.28
CA ALA A 89 -6.72 -20.40 -15.17
C ALA A 89 -6.87 -19.61 -13.85
N LEU A 90 -6.42 -20.16 -12.72
CA LEU A 90 -6.43 -19.46 -11.44
C LEU A 90 -5.50 -18.26 -11.46
N THR A 91 -4.31 -18.40 -12.05
CA THR A 91 -3.36 -17.29 -12.18
C THR A 91 -3.96 -16.14 -12.95
N ALA A 92 -4.59 -16.40 -14.11
CA ALA A 92 -5.26 -15.38 -14.90
C ALA A 92 -6.42 -14.72 -14.12
N LEU A 93 -7.22 -15.52 -13.40
CA LEU A 93 -8.33 -15.04 -12.58
C LEU A 93 -7.83 -14.12 -11.45
N PHE A 94 -6.77 -14.51 -10.73
CA PHE A 94 -6.20 -13.69 -9.66
C PHE A 94 -5.51 -12.43 -10.19
N VAL A 95 -4.81 -12.49 -11.33
CA VAL A 95 -4.25 -11.30 -11.98
C VAL A 95 -5.36 -10.31 -12.29
N ALA A 96 -6.42 -10.73 -12.99
CA ALA A 96 -7.56 -9.87 -13.28
C ALA A 96 -8.24 -9.35 -11.99
N GLY A 97 -8.46 -10.22 -11.00
CA GLY A 97 -9.04 -9.88 -9.70
C GLY A 97 -8.24 -8.81 -8.94
N VAL A 98 -6.91 -8.89 -8.97
CA VAL A 98 -6.04 -7.87 -8.36
C VAL A 98 -6.24 -6.50 -9.00
N PHE A 99 -6.30 -6.41 -10.34
CA PHE A 99 -6.55 -5.13 -11.02
C PHE A 99 -7.95 -4.58 -10.70
N VAL A 100 -8.97 -5.43 -10.65
CA VAL A 100 -10.34 -5.04 -10.28
C VAL A 100 -10.39 -4.56 -8.83
N MET A 101 -9.86 -5.34 -7.89
CA MET A 101 -9.87 -4.97 -6.46
C MET A 101 -9.00 -3.76 -6.16
N ARG A 102 -7.86 -3.59 -6.85
CA ARG A 102 -7.04 -2.39 -6.72
C ARG A 102 -7.79 -1.15 -7.22
N SER A 103 -8.51 -1.26 -8.34
CA SER A 103 -9.36 -0.19 -8.88
C SER A 103 -10.49 0.17 -7.91
N ALA A 104 -11.15 -0.81 -7.30
CA ALA A 104 -12.15 -0.58 -6.26
C ALA A 104 -11.54 0.09 -5.02
N GLY A 105 -10.39 -0.41 -4.55
CA GLY A 105 -9.70 0.12 -3.38
C GLY A 105 -9.26 1.58 -3.55
N VAL A 106 -8.75 1.99 -4.72
CA VAL A 106 -8.40 3.40 -4.95
C VAL A 106 -9.63 4.28 -5.10
N THR A 107 -10.71 3.76 -5.68
CA THR A 107 -11.98 4.49 -5.82
C THR A 107 -12.58 4.81 -4.46
N ILE A 108 -12.68 3.82 -3.57
CA ILE A 108 -13.20 4.04 -2.21
C ILE A 108 -12.26 4.94 -1.38
N ASN A 109 -10.92 4.79 -1.55
CA ASN A 109 -9.96 5.69 -0.91
C ASN A 109 -10.16 7.15 -1.34
N ASP A 110 -10.34 7.42 -2.64
CA ASP A 110 -10.56 8.78 -3.14
C ASP A 110 -11.92 9.35 -2.68
N LEU A 111 -12.94 8.49 -2.48
CA LEU A 111 -14.21 8.90 -1.88
C LEU A 111 -14.04 9.33 -0.41
N TRP A 112 -13.31 8.55 0.39
CA TRP A 112 -13.03 8.86 1.79
C TRP A 112 -12.13 10.08 1.96
N ASP A 113 -11.11 10.23 1.13
CA ASP A 113 -10.09 11.26 1.24
C ASP A 113 -10.39 12.52 0.40
N ARG A 114 -11.55 12.63 -0.26
CA ARG A 114 -11.89 13.71 -1.20
C ARG A 114 -11.54 15.11 -0.72
N ASP A 115 -11.91 15.45 0.51
CA ASP A 115 -11.71 16.78 1.06
C ASP A 115 -10.27 16.99 1.57
N LEU A 116 -9.58 15.92 1.96
CA LEU A 116 -8.17 15.92 2.30
C LEU A 116 -7.31 16.09 1.03
N ASP A 117 -7.61 15.34 -0.01
CA ASP A 117 -6.91 15.36 -1.30
C ASP A 117 -6.90 16.76 -1.96
N ARG A 118 -7.90 17.57 -1.71
CA ARG A 118 -7.95 18.98 -2.17
C ARG A 118 -6.85 19.85 -1.57
N ARG A 119 -6.33 19.50 -0.41
CA ARG A 119 -5.33 20.27 0.35
C ARG A 119 -3.89 19.85 0.03
N VAL A 120 -3.71 18.68 -0.59
CA VAL A 120 -2.40 18.11 -0.93
C VAL A 120 -2.09 18.40 -2.39
N GLN A 121 -0.94 19.00 -2.68
CA GLN A 121 -0.56 19.45 -4.02
C GLN A 121 -0.61 18.31 -5.05
N ARG A 122 -0.13 17.11 -4.69
CA ARG A 122 -0.06 15.94 -5.56
C ARG A 122 -1.43 15.36 -5.91
N THR A 123 -2.43 15.46 -5.01
CA THR A 123 -3.72 14.77 -5.12
C THR A 123 -4.89 15.69 -5.49
N ARG A 124 -4.72 17.01 -5.41
CA ARG A 124 -5.79 18.00 -5.71
C ARG A 124 -6.38 17.88 -7.12
N GLU A 125 -5.61 17.33 -8.08
CA GLU A 125 -6.06 17.13 -9.46
C GLU A 125 -6.79 15.79 -9.69
N ARG A 126 -6.99 14.98 -8.64
CA ARG A 126 -7.78 13.75 -8.73
C ARG A 126 -9.21 14.06 -9.12
N PRO A 127 -9.93 13.18 -9.86
CA PRO A 127 -11.27 13.46 -10.37
C PRO A 127 -12.28 13.93 -9.30
N LEU A 128 -12.27 13.31 -8.11
CA LEU A 128 -13.17 13.67 -7.01
C LEU A 128 -12.71 14.94 -6.27
N ALA A 129 -11.41 15.10 -6.05
CA ALA A 129 -10.85 16.27 -5.36
C ALA A 129 -11.01 17.52 -6.18
N SER A 130 -10.77 17.47 -7.50
CA SER A 130 -10.91 18.59 -8.45
C SER A 130 -12.36 18.90 -8.83
N GLY A 131 -13.33 18.03 -8.50
CA GLY A 131 -14.73 18.18 -8.88
C GLY A 131 -15.04 17.76 -10.32
N ARG A 132 -14.07 17.17 -11.07
CA ARG A 132 -14.30 16.64 -12.42
C ARG A 132 -15.25 15.44 -12.45
N MET A 133 -15.44 14.77 -11.31
CA MET A 133 -16.37 13.65 -11.15
C MET A 133 -17.21 13.84 -9.88
N GLN A 134 -18.50 13.53 -9.98
CA GLN A 134 -19.40 13.53 -8.83
C GLN A 134 -19.18 12.29 -7.95
N PRO A 135 -19.36 12.39 -6.61
CA PRO A 135 -19.25 11.24 -5.71
C PRO A 135 -20.17 10.08 -6.08
N GLY A 136 -21.42 10.37 -6.50
CA GLY A 136 -22.37 9.33 -6.93
C GLY A 136 -21.87 8.51 -8.14
N ALA A 137 -21.18 9.16 -9.10
CA ALA A 137 -20.57 8.46 -10.22
C ALA A 137 -19.41 7.53 -9.77
N ALA A 138 -18.59 7.99 -8.83
CA ALA A 138 -17.52 7.15 -8.26
C ALA A 138 -18.08 5.97 -7.44
N VAL A 139 -19.17 6.16 -6.70
CA VAL A 139 -19.89 5.07 -6.01
C VAL A 139 -20.40 4.04 -7.03
N ALA A 140 -20.99 4.48 -8.14
CA ALA A 140 -21.44 3.55 -9.19
C ALA A 140 -20.27 2.75 -9.79
N VAL A 141 -19.10 3.40 -10.05
CA VAL A 141 -17.89 2.71 -10.49
C VAL A 141 -17.41 1.69 -9.45
N PHE A 142 -17.38 2.08 -8.17
CA PHE A 142 -17.00 1.18 -7.08
C PHE A 142 -17.92 -0.06 -7.01
N LEU A 143 -19.24 0.14 -7.04
CA LEU A 143 -20.20 -0.97 -6.99
C LEU A 143 -20.09 -1.89 -8.21
N ALA A 144 -19.86 -1.35 -9.41
CA ALA A 144 -19.63 -2.15 -10.61
C ALA A 144 -18.34 -3.00 -10.48
N LEU A 145 -17.26 -2.44 -9.95
CA LEU A 145 -16.00 -3.18 -9.70
C LEU A 145 -16.18 -4.27 -8.64
N ILE A 146 -16.92 -4.00 -7.56
CA ILE A 146 -17.20 -5.01 -6.53
C ILE A 146 -18.12 -6.10 -7.09
N GLY A 147 -19.14 -5.77 -7.90
CA GLY A 147 -19.97 -6.74 -8.58
C GLY A 147 -19.17 -7.66 -9.50
N LEU A 148 -18.23 -7.09 -10.26
CA LEU A 148 -17.31 -7.86 -11.10
C LEU A 148 -16.39 -8.77 -10.26
N ALA A 149 -15.81 -8.24 -9.17
CA ALA A 149 -14.97 -9.03 -8.25
C ALA A 149 -15.75 -10.18 -7.62
N ALA A 150 -17.01 -9.94 -7.20
CA ALA A 150 -17.89 -10.98 -6.66
C ALA A 150 -18.17 -12.08 -7.69
N ALA A 151 -18.48 -11.72 -8.95
CA ALA A 151 -18.66 -12.69 -10.01
C ALA A 151 -17.40 -13.55 -10.24
N MET A 152 -16.21 -12.95 -10.17
CA MET A 152 -14.96 -13.69 -10.28
C MET A 152 -14.72 -14.64 -9.10
N VAL A 153 -15.06 -14.22 -7.88
CA VAL A 153 -14.90 -15.02 -6.65
C VAL A 153 -15.74 -16.29 -6.70
N PHE A 154 -16.94 -16.26 -7.28
CA PHE A 154 -17.80 -17.46 -7.42
C PHE A 154 -17.22 -18.54 -8.35
N LEU A 155 -16.13 -18.26 -9.06
CA LEU A 155 -15.39 -19.25 -9.85
C LEU A 155 -14.33 -20.01 -9.01
N LEU A 156 -14.17 -19.65 -7.73
CA LEU A 156 -13.20 -20.23 -6.80
C LEU A 156 -13.82 -21.31 -5.92
N ASN A 157 -12.99 -22.06 -5.19
CA ASN A 157 -13.46 -23.07 -4.24
C ASN A 157 -14.20 -22.43 -3.03
N PRO A 158 -15.02 -23.19 -2.30
CA PRO A 158 -15.86 -22.67 -1.21
C PRO A 158 -15.08 -21.96 -0.11
N LEU A 159 -13.87 -22.47 0.23
CA LEU A 159 -13.02 -21.85 1.24
C LEU A 159 -12.58 -20.44 0.81
N THR A 160 -12.12 -20.30 -0.43
CA THR A 160 -11.68 -18.99 -0.95
C THR A 160 -12.86 -18.02 -1.07
N VAL A 161 -14.05 -18.51 -1.46
CA VAL A 161 -15.29 -17.71 -1.44
C VAL A 161 -15.57 -17.21 -0.02
N ALA A 162 -15.48 -18.08 1.00
CA ALA A 162 -15.70 -17.70 2.40
C ALA A 162 -14.68 -16.68 2.94
N LEU A 163 -13.46 -16.64 2.39
CA LEU A 163 -12.41 -15.68 2.74
C LEU A 163 -12.57 -14.31 2.05
N SER A 164 -13.31 -14.23 0.96
CA SER A 164 -13.42 -13.03 0.13
C SER A 164 -14.09 -11.82 0.82
N PRO A 165 -15.08 -11.97 1.74
CA PRO A 165 -15.64 -10.83 2.47
C PRO A 165 -14.58 -10.07 3.30
N ILE A 166 -13.56 -10.78 3.80
CA ILE A 166 -12.46 -10.15 4.54
C ILE A 166 -11.63 -9.24 3.61
N ALA A 167 -11.38 -9.68 2.36
CA ALA A 167 -10.72 -8.84 1.36
C ALA A 167 -11.47 -7.53 1.10
N LEU A 168 -12.80 -7.61 0.97
CA LEU A 168 -13.66 -6.43 0.79
C LEU A 168 -13.61 -5.53 2.02
N LEU A 169 -13.75 -6.10 3.21
CA LEU A 169 -13.67 -5.35 4.47
C LEU A 169 -12.34 -4.60 4.61
N LEU A 170 -11.23 -5.27 4.31
CA LEU A 170 -9.90 -4.66 4.33
C LEU A 170 -9.78 -3.54 3.30
N ALA A 171 -10.28 -3.72 2.08
CA ALA A 171 -10.25 -2.70 1.03
C ALA A 171 -11.03 -1.44 1.41
N VAL A 172 -12.15 -1.58 2.13
CA VAL A 172 -13.01 -0.45 2.56
C VAL A 172 -12.45 0.24 3.80
N LEU A 173 -11.88 -0.53 4.75
CA LEU A 173 -11.46 0.00 6.06
C LEU A 173 -10.02 0.55 6.05
N TYR A 174 -9.11 0.04 5.18
CA TYR A 174 -7.72 0.48 5.23
C TYR A 174 -7.54 2.00 5.04
N PRO A 175 -8.33 2.72 4.19
CA PRO A 175 -8.19 4.17 4.07
C PRO A 175 -8.51 4.91 5.38
N LEU A 176 -9.37 4.34 6.22
CA LEU A 176 -9.72 4.91 7.52
C LEU A 176 -8.60 4.73 8.57
N ALA A 177 -7.72 3.75 8.37
CA ALA A 177 -6.62 3.47 9.28
C ALA A 177 -5.70 4.68 9.48
N LYS A 178 -5.50 5.52 8.44
CA LYS A 178 -4.71 6.76 8.52
C LYS A 178 -5.25 7.77 9.56
N ARG A 179 -6.54 7.68 9.91
CA ARG A 179 -7.21 8.62 10.82
C ARG A 179 -7.06 8.19 12.27
N VAL A 180 -6.71 6.92 12.51
CA VAL A 180 -6.74 6.31 13.84
C VAL A 180 -5.37 5.77 14.24
N LEU A 181 -4.63 5.18 13.30
CA LEU A 181 -3.40 4.46 13.58
C LEU A 181 -2.15 5.30 13.25
N PRO A 182 -1.12 5.22 14.08
CA PRO A 182 0.16 5.89 13.82
C PRO A 182 0.95 5.24 12.67
N ILE A 183 0.72 3.96 12.38
CA ILE A 183 1.35 3.19 11.30
C ILE A 183 0.25 2.52 10.46
N PRO A 184 -0.48 3.28 9.62
CA PRO A 184 -1.53 2.74 8.77
C PRO A 184 -1.01 1.75 7.72
N GLN A 185 0.28 1.77 7.43
CA GLN A 185 0.98 0.85 6.52
C GLN A 185 0.84 -0.61 6.91
N ALA A 186 0.69 -0.92 8.20
CA ALA A 186 0.46 -2.29 8.64
C ALA A 186 -0.90 -2.83 8.14
N ILE A 187 -1.96 -2.01 8.21
CA ILE A 187 -3.28 -2.37 7.70
C ILE A 187 -3.26 -2.49 6.16
N LEU A 188 -2.54 -1.59 5.48
CA LEU A 188 -2.29 -1.71 4.04
C LEU A 188 -1.61 -3.05 3.71
N GLY A 189 -0.60 -3.44 4.51
CA GLY A 189 0.11 -4.71 4.35
C GLY A 189 -0.79 -5.92 4.56
N ILE A 190 -1.71 -5.88 5.53
CA ILE A 190 -2.72 -6.94 5.72
C ILE A 190 -3.63 -7.01 4.48
N ALA A 191 -4.12 -5.87 3.99
CA ALA A 191 -4.99 -5.83 2.82
C ALA A 191 -4.29 -6.37 1.54
N PHE A 192 -3.01 -6.03 1.35
CA PHE A 192 -2.22 -6.50 0.21
C PHE A 192 -1.81 -7.96 0.34
N GLY A 193 -1.44 -8.39 1.55
CA GLY A 193 -1.06 -9.77 1.83
C GLY A 193 -2.24 -10.73 1.87
N TRP A 194 -3.48 -10.24 2.03
CA TRP A 194 -4.67 -11.09 2.01
C TRP A 194 -4.83 -11.83 0.69
N GLY A 195 -4.35 -11.25 -0.41
CA GLY A 195 -4.27 -11.91 -1.71
C GLY A 195 -3.46 -13.22 -1.69
N ALA A 196 -2.42 -13.31 -0.87
CA ALA A 196 -1.64 -14.54 -0.71
C ALA A 196 -2.43 -15.64 0.01
N ILE A 197 -3.23 -15.29 1.03
CA ILE A 197 -4.12 -16.24 1.71
C ILE A 197 -5.16 -16.79 0.74
N MET A 198 -5.81 -15.90 -0.03
CA MET A 198 -6.83 -16.32 -1.01
C MET A 198 -6.22 -17.16 -2.14
N ALA A 199 -5.06 -16.77 -2.64
CA ALA A 199 -4.36 -17.50 -3.71
C ALA A 199 -3.92 -18.90 -3.27
N TRP A 200 -3.40 -19.02 -2.06
CA TRP A 200 -3.05 -20.31 -1.46
C TRP A 200 -4.27 -21.20 -1.30
N SER A 201 -5.34 -20.65 -0.69
CA SER A 201 -6.59 -21.42 -0.46
C SER A 201 -7.25 -21.86 -1.76
N ALA A 202 -7.14 -21.07 -2.84
CA ALA A 202 -7.67 -21.44 -4.14
C ALA A 202 -6.94 -22.63 -4.79
N VAL A 203 -5.66 -22.83 -4.47
CA VAL A 203 -4.86 -23.93 -5.02
C VAL A 203 -4.90 -25.16 -4.12
N ARG A 204 -4.80 -24.97 -2.79
CA ARG A 204 -4.63 -26.07 -1.81
C ARG A 204 -5.91 -26.44 -1.04
N ASP A 205 -6.96 -25.64 -1.14
CA ASP A 205 -8.22 -25.78 -0.37
C ASP A 205 -8.01 -25.79 1.16
N GLU A 206 -6.98 -25.06 1.61
CA GLU A 206 -6.62 -24.88 3.04
C GLU A 206 -5.96 -23.53 3.28
N ILE A 207 -5.87 -23.13 4.55
CA ILE A 207 -5.04 -21.98 4.97
C ILE A 207 -3.72 -22.56 5.50
N GLY A 208 -2.73 -22.66 4.63
CA GLY A 208 -1.41 -23.17 4.99
C GLY A 208 -0.54 -22.11 5.69
N TRP A 209 0.33 -22.54 6.61
CA TRP A 209 1.28 -21.64 7.27
C TRP A 209 2.21 -20.86 6.28
N PRO A 210 2.58 -21.37 5.07
CA PRO A 210 3.36 -20.58 4.13
C PRO A 210 2.60 -19.33 3.65
N ALA A 211 1.29 -19.43 3.46
CA ALA A 211 0.46 -18.26 3.11
C ALA A 211 0.46 -17.21 4.23
N ILE A 212 0.40 -17.65 5.49
CA ILE A 212 0.51 -16.76 6.66
C ILE A 212 1.89 -16.10 6.70
N GLY A 213 2.96 -16.84 6.41
CA GLY A 213 4.32 -16.29 6.29
C GLY A 213 4.42 -15.24 5.19
N LEU A 214 3.83 -15.47 4.01
CA LEU A 214 3.77 -14.50 2.91
C LEU A 214 2.95 -13.26 3.29
N LEU A 215 1.84 -13.42 4.01
CA LEU A 215 1.07 -12.30 4.56
C LEU A 215 1.92 -11.45 5.50
N ILE A 216 2.61 -12.07 6.47
CA ILE A 216 3.48 -11.38 7.42
C ILE A 216 4.62 -10.65 6.70
N ALA A 217 5.28 -11.31 5.75
CA ALA A 217 6.30 -10.69 4.91
C ALA A 217 5.75 -9.46 4.15
N THR A 218 4.52 -9.55 3.63
CA THR A 218 3.87 -8.45 2.92
C THR A 218 3.54 -7.28 3.86
N ILE A 219 3.17 -7.54 5.10
CA ILE A 219 2.95 -6.48 6.11
C ILE A 219 4.24 -5.69 6.32
N PHE A 220 5.36 -6.36 6.55
CA PHE A 220 6.66 -5.71 6.70
C PHE A 220 7.10 -4.98 5.43
N TRP A 221 6.84 -5.57 4.27
CA TRP A 221 7.13 -4.94 2.98
C TRP A 221 6.33 -3.65 2.79
N ALA A 222 5.03 -3.67 3.10
CA ALA A 222 4.16 -2.50 3.03
C ALA A 222 4.60 -1.38 3.98
N ILE A 223 4.98 -1.72 5.22
CA ILE A 223 5.56 -0.76 6.15
C ILE A 223 6.80 -0.10 5.54
N GLY A 224 7.68 -0.87 4.91
CA GLY A 224 8.88 -0.35 4.27
C GLY A 224 8.57 0.56 3.08
N TYR A 225 7.91 0.05 2.04
CA TYR A 225 7.74 0.80 0.79
C TYR A 225 6.76 1.98 0.93
N ASP A 226 5.71 1.85 1.75
CA ASP A 226 4.73 2.93 1.88
C ASP A 226 5.26 4.05 2.81
N THR A 227 6.15 3.73 3.76
CA THR A 227 6.88 4.75 4.49
C THR A 227 7.83 5.54 3.57
N VAL A 228 8.53 4.87 2.63
CA VAL A 228 9.32 5.56 1.60
C VAL A 228 8.42 6.41 0.70
N TYR A 229 7.25 5.87 0.32
CA TYR A 229 6.27 6.62 -0.47
C TYR A 229 5.77 7.87 0.24
N SER A 230 5.54 7.83 1.55
CA SER A 230 5.04 8.97 2.34
C SER A 230 6.06 10.12 2.46
N LEU A 231 7.35 9.87 2.17
CA LEU A 231 8.36 10.95 2.12
C LEU A 231 8.06 11.99 1.02
N GLN A 232 7.23 11.67 0.02
CA GLN A 232 6.84 12.62 -1.03
C GLN A 232 5.95 13.75 -0.52
N ASP A 233 5.10 13.43 0.44
CA ASP A 233 4.06 14.33 0.95
C ASP A 233 4.45 14.95 2.30
N LEU A 234 5.71 14.76 2.77
CA LEU A 234 6.17 15.13 4.10
C LEU A 234 5.91 16.61 4.47
N ASP A 235 6.11 17.53 3.51
CA ASP A 235 5.89 18.95 3.72
C ASP A 235 4.39 19.31 3.75
N ASP A 236 3.58 18.66 2.92
CA ASP A 236 2.13 18.84 2.94
C ASP A 236 1.52 18.23 4.21
N ASP A 237 1.94 17.01 4.60
CA ASP A 237 1.48 16.32 5.82
C ASP A 237 1.74 17.16 7.09
N ARG A 238 2.89 17.84 7.15
CA ARG A 238 3.21 18.76 8.25
C ARG A 238 2.27 19.96 8.33
N ARG A 239 1.82 20.46 7.17
CA ARG A 239 0.96 21.66 7.09
C ARG A 239 -0.49 21.37 7.46
N ILE A 240 -0.96 20.15 7.16
CA ILE A 240 -2.37 19.76 7.35
C ILE A 240 -2.60 18.91 8.61
N ASP A 241 -1.56 18.70 9.43
CA ASP A 241 -1.59 17.93 10.69
C ASP A 241 -2.11 16.49 10.49
N VAL A 242 -1.69 15.84 9.41
CA VAL A 242 -2.01 14.44 9.11
C VAL A 242 -0.93 13.51 9.68
N HIS A 243 -1.38 12.40 10.26
CA HIS A 243 -0.47 11.38 10.75
C HIS A 243 0.13 10.60 9.57
N SER A 244 1.47 10.61 9.45
CA SER A 244 2.20 9.75 8.51
C SER A 244 3.38 9.06 9.20
N ALA A 245 3.74 7.88 8.74
CA ALA A 245 4.88 7.15 9.31
C ALA A 245 6.20 7.93 9.15
N ALA A 246 6.37 8.67 8.06
CA ALA A 246 7.54 9.51 7.87
C ALA A 246 7.62 10.65 8.90
N LEU A 247 6.48 11.23 9.31
CA LEU A 247 6.42 12.21 10.40
C LEU A 247 6.66 11.57 11.77
N LEU A 248 6.09 10.37 12.00
CA LEU A 248 6.23 9.63 13.25
C LEU A 248 7.70 9.27 13.54
N PHE A 249 8.38 8.71 12.55
CA PHE A 249 9.75 8.26 12.70
C PHE A 249 10.78 9.38 12.56
N GLY A 250 10.44 10.48 11.87
CA GLY A 250 11.32 11.64 11.69
C GLY A 250 12.71 11.25 11.18
N THR A 251 13.76 11.59 11.92
CA THR A 251 15.16 11.27 11.57
C THR A 251 15.46 9.76 11.63
N TRP A 252 14.63 8.95 12.29
CA TRP A 252 14.78 7.50 12.40
C TRP A 252 14.04 6.73 11.31
N THR A 253 13.46 7.42 10.32
CA THR A 253 12.72 6.79 9.22
C THR A 253 13.53 5.71 8.50
N TRP A 254 14.82 5.94 8.28
CA TRP A 254 15.71 4.98 7.64
C TRP A 254 15.89 3.68 8.46
N VAL A 255 15.91 3.80 9.80
CA VAL A 255 15.97 2.62 10.70
C VAL A 255 14.66 1.86 10.63
N ALA A 256 13.53 2.54 10.73
CA ALA A 256 12.21 1.92 10.67
C ALA A 256 12.00 1.18 9.34
N VAL A 257 12.33 1.82 8.20
CA VAL A 257 12.26 1.20 6.87
C VAL A 257 13.24 0.04 6.76
N GLY A 258 14.50 0.22 7.18
CA GLY A 258 15.52 -0.82 7.14
C GLY A 258 15.14 -2.04 7.97
N SER A 259 14.64 -1.82 9.19
CA SER A 259 14.19 -2.91 10.08
C SER A 259 12.98 -3.66 9.50
N ALA A 260 11.99 -2.94 8.98
CA ALA A 260 10.82 -3.57 8.36
C ALA A 260 11.22 -4.43 7.14
N LEU A 261 12.05 -3.88 6.24
CA LEU A 261 12.49 -4.62 5.06
C LEU A 261 13.41 -5.80 5.41
N SER A 262 14.23 -5.68 6.45
CA SER A 262 15.03 -6.80 6.97
C SER A 262 14.15 -7.89 7.57
N ALA A 263 13.11 -7.52 8.32
CA ALA A 263 12.11 -8.46 8.84
C ALA A 263 11.38 -9.20 7.71
N MET A 264 10.99 -8.49 6.63
CA MET A 264 10.42 -9.12 5.44
C MET A 264 11.36 -10.20 4.87
N VAL A 265 12.63 -9.85 4.64
CA VAL A 265 13.64 -10.78 4.10
C VAL A 265 13.81 -11.99 5.03
N ALA A 266 13.87 -11.79 6.34
CA ALA A 266 13.98 -12.87 7.31
C ALA A 266 12.76 -13.81 7.28
N VAL A 267 11.54 -13.26 7.25
CA VAL A 267 10.30 -14.05 7.16
C VAL A 267 10.25 -14.85 5.86
N LEU A 268 10.59 -14.24 4.72
CA LEU A 268 10.66 -14.95 3.44
C LEU A 268 11.74 -16.05 3.46
N GLY A 269 12.88 -15.79 4.10
CA GLY A 269 13.92 -16.80 4.31
C GLY A 269 13.41 -18.01 5.10
N LEU A 270 12.66 -17.76 6.20
CA LEU A 270 12.02 -18.82 6.99
C LEU A 270 10.96 -19.59 6.18
N VAL A 271 10.14 -18.89 5.39
CA VAL A 271 9.19 -19.55 4.47
C VAL A 271 9.93 -20.43 3.48
N GLY A 272 11.02 -19.94 2.88
CA GLY A 272 11.81 -20.70 1.92
C GLY A 272 12.44 -21.96 2.55
N LEU A 273 13.03 -21.85 3.75
CA LEU A 273 13.62 -22.97 4.48
C LEU A 273 12.57 -24.05 4.79
N ALA A 274 11.45 -23.63 5.34
CA ALA A 274 10.43 -24.57 5.78
C ALA A 274 9.59 -25.15 4.62
N THR A 275 9.57 -24.50 3.44
CA THR A 275 8.98 -25.07 2.22
C THR A 275 10.00 -25.80 1.33
N GLY A 276 11.28 -25.83 1.71
CA GLY A 276 12.32 -26.54 0.96
C GLY A 276 12.70 -25.88 -0.36
N LEU A 277 12.55 -24.54 -0.50
CA LEU A 277 12.98 -23.86 -1.72
C LEU A 277 14.48 -24.03 -1.96
N ALA A 278 14.86 -24.30 -3.22
CA ALA A 278 16.24 -24.48 -3.61
C ALA A 278 17.03 -23.15 -3.61
N TRP A 279 18.35 -23.24 -3.74
CA TRP A 279 19.32 -22.15 -3.63
C TRP A 279 19.02 -20.88 -4.47
N PRO A 280 18.37 -20.93 -5.67
CA PRO A 280 18.13 -19.72 -6.45
C PRO A 280 17.25 -18.70 -5.71
N PHE A 281 16.30 -19.20 -4.89
CA PHE A 281 15.48 -18.33 -4.05
C PHE A 281 16.34 -17.49 -3.10
N TYR A 282 17.32 -18.10 -2.44
CA TYR A 282 18.18 -17.40 -1.47
C TYR A 282 19.10 -16.39 -2.14
N VAL A 283 19.55 -16.67 -3.37
CA VAL A 283 20.31 -15.70 -4.16
C VAL A 283 19.46 -14.45 -4.46
N THR A 284 18.23 -14.63 -4.95
CA THR A 284 17.35 -13.50 -5.23
C THR A 284 16.95 -12.75 -3.96
N LEU A 285 16.78 -13.46 -2.85
CA LEU A 285 16.50 -12.87 -1.55
C LEU A 285 17.67 -12.02 -1.03
N LEU A 286 18.91 -12.49 -1.21
CA LEU A 286 20.12 -11.75 -0.85
C LEU A 286 20.26 -10.48 -1.70
N LEU A 287 20.04 -10.57 -3.02
CA LEU A 287 20.06 -9.41 -3.92
C LEU A 287 18.98 -8.37 -3.52
N THR A 288 17.79 -8.85 -3.19
CA THR A 288 16.69 -7.99 -2.69
C THR A 288 17.07 -7.34 -1.36
N GLY A 289 17.68 -8.09 -0.44
CA GLY A 289 18.18 -7.55 0.82
C GLY A 289 19.25 -6.48 0.62
N GLY A 290 20.16 -6.68 -0.33
CA GLY A 290 21.17 -5.69 -0.74
C GLY A 290 20.53 -4.39 -1.27
N LEU A 291 19.52 -4.51 -2.15
CA LEU A 291 18.74 -3.37 -2.62
C LEU A 291 18.08 -2.61 -1.47
N PHE A 292 17.45 -3.30 -0.53
CA PHE A 292 16.77 -2.70 0.62
C PHE A 292 17.75 -2.02 1.58
N ALA A 293 18.92 -2.64 1.82
CA ALA A 293 19.98 -2.01 2.61
C ALA A 293 20.50 -0.72 1.95
N TRP A 294 20.67 -0.73 0.64
CA TRP A 294 21.02 0.46 -0.12
C TRP A 294 19.94 1.55 -0.03
N GLN A 295 18.66 1.20 -0.18
CA GLN A 295 17.55 2.15 -0.04
C GLN A 295 17.51 2.77 1.36
N ALA A 296 17.63 1.96 2.41
CA ALA A 296 17.65 2.44 3.79
C ALA A 296 18.78 3.46 4.01
N ARG A 297 19.99 3.17 3.50
CA ARG A 297 21.11 4.12 3.56
C ARG A 297 20.84 5.40 2.76
N ARG A 298 20.19 5.29 1.59
CA ARG A 298 19.88 6.43 0.72
C ARG A 298 18.94 7.44 1.37
N ILE A 299 18.00 6.98 2.20
CA ILE A 299 17.03 7.83 2.92
C ILE A 299 17.51 8.29 4.30
N GLN A 300 18.76 8.01 4.69
CA GLN A 300 19.40 8.66 5.85
C GLN A 300 19.52 10.18 5.66
N HIS A 301 19.65 10.60 4.42
CA HIS A 301 19.70 12.00 4.03
C HIS A 301 18.37 12.44 3.41
N PRO A 302 18.00 13.71 3.50
CA PRO A 302 16.80 14.23 2.87
C PRO A 302 16.74 13.85 1.39
N VAL A 303 15.60 13.37 0.95
CA VAL A 303 15.33 12.99 -0.46
C VAL A 303 14.21 13.86 -1.02
N ALA A 304 14.39 14.28 -2.27
CA ALA A 304 13.33 15.01 -2.98
C ALA A 304 12.12 14.08 -3.24
N ALA A 305 10.91 14.65 -3.34
CA ALA A 305 9.67 13.90 -3.61
C ALA A 305 9.78 12.97 -4.84
N THR A 306 10.42 13.45 -5.91
CA THR A 306 10.67 12.65 -7.13
C THR A 306 11.59 11.46 -6.88
N GLN A 307 12.59 11.61 -6.02
CA GLN A 307 13.51 10.53 -5.63
C GLN A 307 12.80 9.52 -4.73
N ALA A 308 11.99 9.96 -3.76
CA ALA A 308 11.18 9.09 -2.91
C ALA A 308 10.26 8.22 -3.76
N PHE A 309 9.61 8.81 -4.78
CA PHE A 309 8.80 8.05 -5.73
C PHE A 309 9.60 7.07 -6.58
N ALA A 310 10.82 7.45 -7.00
CA ALA A 310 11.70 6.54 -7.73
C ALA A 310 12.11 5.32 -6.88
N LEU A 311 12.47 5.55 -5.60
CA LEU A 311 12.77 4.49 -4.63
C LEU A 311 11.55 3.57 -4.41
N PHE A 312 10.36 4.16 -4.23
CA PHE A 312 9.11 3.39 -4.13
C PHE A 312 8.88 2.48 -5.33
N LYS A 313 9.08 2.98 -6.56
CA LYS A 313 8.91 2.16 -7.77
C LYS A 313 9.87 0.98 -7.87
N GLN A 314 11.05 1.05 -7.24
CA GLN A 314 12.01 -0.07 -7.23
C GLN A 314 11.47 -1.31 -6.51
N HIS A 315 10.49 -1.17 -5.61
CA HIS A 315 9.84 -2.30 -4.96
C HIS A 315 9.08 -3.20 -5.95
N VAL A 316 8.69 -2.70 -7.13
CA VAL A 316 8.15 -3.54 -8.22
C VAL A 316 9.21 -4.53 -8.69
N TRP A 317 10.45 -4.08 -8.89
CA TRP A 317 11.56 -4.95 -9.26
C TRP A 317 11.95 -5.93 -8.15
N ALA A 318 11.92 -5.48 -6.90
CA ALA A 318 12.12 -6.36 -5.74
C ALA A 318 11.06 -7.47 -5.70
N GLY A 319 9.79 -7.11 -5.90
CA GLY A 319 8.68 -8.08 -5.95
C GLY A 319 8.84 -9.10 -7.08
N ALA A 320 9.25 -8.63 -8.27
CA ALA A 320 9.51 -9.49 -9.42
C ALA A 320 10.72 -10.43 -9.18
N LEU A 321 11.79 -9.92 -8.56
CA LEU A 321 12.98 -10.71 -8.25
C LEU A 321 12.67 -11.82 -7.22
N ILE A 322 11.87 -11.51 -6.20
CA ILE A 322 11.39 -12.51 -5.23
C ILE A 322 10.52 -13.56 -5.92
N LEU A 323 9.60 -13.15 -6.82
CA LEU A 323 8.79 -14.07 -7.61
C LEU A 323 9.64 -15.03 -8.42
N LEU A 324 10.64 -14.51 -9.12
CA LEU A 324 11.60 -15.32 -9.88
C LEU A 324 12.32 -16.31 -8.97
N GLY A 325 12.74 -15.87 -7.79
CA GLY A 325 13.40 -16.72 -6.80
C GLY A 325 12.49 -17.84 -6.28
N ILE A 326 11.25 -17.52 -5.91
CA ILE A 326 10.28 -18.53 -5.47
C ILE A 326 10.03 -19.53 -6.60
N TRP A 327 9.83 -19.05 -7.82
CA TRP A 327 9.54 -19.89 -8.96
C TRP A 327 10.70 -20.84 -9.29
N SER A 328 11.90 -20.30 -9.49
CA SER A 328 13.09 -21.11 -9.76
C SER A 328 13.46 -22.02 -8.58
N GLY A 329 13.31 -21.54 -7.34
CA GLY A 329 13.55 -22.34 -6.15
C GLY A 329 12.55 -23.50 -5.97
N ALA A 330 11.30 -23.31 -6.40
CA ALA A 330 10.29 -24.37 -6.38
C ALA A 330 10.51 -25.41 -7.49
N LEU A 331 10.93 -24.99 -8.69
CA LEU A 331 11.20 -25.90 -9.81
C LEU A 331 12.43 -26.77 -9.61
N LEU A 332 13.39 -26.33 -8.79
CA LEU A 332 14.64 -27.04 -8.51
C LEU A 332 14.64 -27.79 -7.15
N ARG A 333 13.50 -27.85 -6.51
CA ARG A 333 13.24 -28.50 -5.24
C ARG A 333 13.22 -30.02 -5.33
#